data_ad650d7a85a34284c2281521f926e09e
#
_entry.id   ad650d7a85a34284c2281521f926e09e
#
_cell.length_a   1.000
_cell.length_b   1.000
_cell.length_c   1.000
_cell.angle_alpha   90.00
_cell.angle_beta   90.00
_cell.angle_gamma   90.00
#
_symmetry.space_group_name_H-M   'P 1'
#
loop_
_entity.id
_entity.type
_entity.pdbx_description
1 polymer ?
#
loop_
_entity_poly.entity_id
_entity_poly.type
_entity_poly.pdbx_seq_one_letter_code
_entity_poly.pdbx_strand_id
1 'polypeptide(L)'
;MSEPTTARTSPSRRRIGVFVFDGVKLLDAIGPAEVFVEANQFVDDPYEIVVMSATGQNVNTSIGVQLTVNAASGDAGDFDTVIVPGSEQDPRVFLTDEVAVAVRQLASRTERLVSICSGAFVLAALGILDGKRATTHWKFVGELARLYPAITVEPDSIFVRDGDTYSSAGVAAGIDISLALVEEDHGADVARIVAQSLLVYMQRSGGQSQFSSSLSAPVSKNLIVRRLTEAIRSDPSVTTTELAEVANVSVRHLNRLFREELNSSPLEYITALRFDIAIRCLETGSTVAQAAENSGFSSPQTLRRAFGQRLGISPVQYQQRFRSTIGTADIA
;
A
#
# COMPACT_ATOMS: atom_id res chain seq x y z
N MET A 1 4.59 -19.59 -57.05
CA MET A 1 4.71 -20.10 -55.67
C MET A 1 4.52 -18.89 -54.79
N SER A 2 3.34 -18.77 -54.24
CA SER A 2 2.96 -17.64 -53.32
C SER A 2 3.24 -18.08 -51.91
N GLU A 3 4.10 -17.36 -51.19
CA GLU A 3 4.37 -17.59 -49.77
C GLU A 3 3.08 -17.32 -48.93
N PRO A 4 2.80 -18.13 -47.93
CA PRO A 4 1.68 -17.87 -47.04
C PRO A 4 2.02 -16.70 -46.13
N THR A 5 1.24 -15.66 -46.26
CA THR A 5 1.17 -14.54 -45.30
C THR A 5 0.83 -15.10 -43.93
N THR A 6 1.77 -15.13 -43.02
CA THR A 6 1.56 -15.42 -41.60
C THR A 6 0.61 -14.36 -41.05
N ALA A 7 -0.58 -14.78 -40.71
CA ALA A 7 -1.53 -13.95 -39.97
C ALA A 7 -0.88 -13.50 -38.65
N ARG A 8 -0.65 -12.20 -38.50
CA ARG A 8 -0.32 -11.59 -37.22
C ARG A 8 -1.52 -11.87 -36.32
N THR A 9 -1.36 -12.73 -35.35
CA THR A 9 -2.27 -12.82 -34.21
C THR A 9 -2.31 -11.45 -33.58
N SER A 10 -3.50 -10.86 -33.46
CA SER A 10 -3.71 -9.61 -32.72
C SER A 10 -3.08 -9.76 -31.34
N PRO A 11 -2.34 -8.76 -30.84
CA PRO A 11 -1.77 -8.83 -29.50
C PRO A 11 -2.92 -9.10 -28.51
N SER A 12 -2.74 -10.09 -27.64
CA SER A 12 -3.73 -10.45 -26.62
C SER A 12 -3.74 -9.33 -25.59
N ARG A 13 -4.79 -8.53 -25.61
CA ARG A 13 -4.96 -7.45 -24.61
C ARG A 13 -5.10 -8.05 -23.21
N ARG A 14 -4.30 -7.60 -22.27
CA ARG A 14 -4.48 -7.94 -20.85
C ARG A 14 -5.74 -7.24 -20.33
N ARG A 15 -6.62 -7.99 -19.70
CA ARG A 15 -7.90 -7.48 -19.21
C ARG A 15 -7.86 -7.25 -17.71
N ILE A 16 -8.14 -6.01 -17.31
CA ILE A 16 -8.20 -5.57 -15.90
C ILE A 16 -9.66 -5.31 -15.55
N GLY A 17 -10.21 -6.13 -14.66
CA GLY A 17 -11.54 -5.93 -14.11
C GLY A 17 -11.50 -5.11 -12.84
N VAL A 18 -12.29 -4.04 -12.76
CA VAL A 18 -12.49 -3.26 -11.53
C VAL A 18 -13.90 -3.51 -11.04
N PHE A 19 -14.05 -4.29 -9.98
CA PHE A 19 -15.35 -4.62 -9.41
C PHE A 19 -15.79 -3.55 -8.41
N VAL A 20 -16.91 -2.90 -8.69
CA VAL A 20 -17.45 -1.80 -7.89
C VAL A 20 -18.82 -2.12 -7.32
N PHE A 21 -19.18 -1.49 -6.21
CA PHE A 21 -20.43 -1.65 -5.49
C PHE A 21 -20.84 -0.32 -4.83
N ASP A 22 -22.08 -0.20 -4.39
CA ASP A 22 -22.57 1.02 -3.75
C ASP A 22 -21.75 1.39 -2.49
N GLY A 23 -21.31 2.63 -2.40
CA GLY A 23 -20.43 3.11 -1.34
C GLY A 23 -18.94 2.83 -1.57
N VAL A 24 -18.55 2.32 -2.75
CA VAL A 24 -17.15 2.11 -3.11
C VAL A 24 -16.34 3.39 -2.94
N LYS A 25 -15.14 3.28 -2.38
CA LYS A 25 -14.20 4.40 -2.33
C LYS A 25 -13.66 4.68 -3.73
N LEU A 26 -14.05 5.83 -4.29
CA LEU A 26 -13.78 6.16 -5.69
C LEU A 26 -12.29 6.06 -6.04
N LEU A 27 -11.41 6.57 -5.18
CA LEU A 27 -9.96 6.55 -5.42
C LEU A 27 -9.39 5.12 -5.42
N ASP A 28 -9.97 4.19 -4.65
CA ASP A 28 -9.55 2.78 -4.63
C ASP A 28 -9.89 2.06 -5.95
N ALA A 29 -10.88 2.55 -6.68
CA ALA A 29 -11.28 2.01 -7.98
C ALA A 29 -10.55 2.69 -9.15
N ILE A 30 -10.59 4.03 -9.17
CA ILE A 30 -10.11 4.81 -10.32
C ILE A 30 -8.59 5.00 -10.29
N GLY A 31 -7.99 5.17 -9.11
CA GLY A 31 -6.53 5.30 -9.01
C GLY A 31 -5.75 4.15 -9.68
N PRO A 32 -6.05 2.88 -9.36
CA PRO A 32 -5.51 1.72 -10.07
C PRO A 32 -5.81 1.72 -11.57
N ALA A 33 -7.05 2.01 -11.95
CA ALA A 33 -7.46 2.01 -13.35
C ALA A 33 -6.64 3.01 -14.20
N GLU A 34 -6.40 4.22 -13.68
CA GLU A 34 -5.60 5.25 -14.34
C GLU A 34 -4.14 4.80 -14.55
N VAL A 35 -3.56 4.02 -13.64
CA VAL A 35 -2.21 3.48 -13.82
C VAL A 35 -2.12 2.58 -15.06
N PHE A 36 -3.09 1.68 -15.25
CA PHE A 36 -3.12 0.79 -16.41
C PHE A 36 -3.47 1.53 -17.71
N VAL A 37 -4.37 2.52 -17.64
CA VAL A 37 -4.67 3.39 -18.79
C VAL A 37 -3.44 4.16 -19.23
N GLU A 38 -2.71 4.75 -18.29
CA GLU A 38 -1.48 5.48 -18.57
C GLU A 38 -0.38 4.57 -19.15
N ALA A 39 -0.27 3.33 -18.64
CA ALA A 39 0.68 2.35 -19.15
C ALA A 39 0.46 2.05 -20.64
N ASN A 40 -0.77 2.13 -21.14
CA ASN A 40 -1.10 1.88 -22.55
C ASN A 40 -0.41 2.84 -23.52
N GLN A 41 0.10 3.98 -23.04
CA GLN A 41 0.87 4.91 -23.87
C GLN A 41 2.30 4.44 -24.14
N PHE A 42 2.79 3.43 -23.39
CA PHE A 42 4.19 3.02 -23.37
C PHE A 42 4.40 1.53 -23.66
N VAL A 43 3.34 0.78 -23.99
CA VAL A 43 3.39 -0.67 -24.23
C VAL A 43 2.74 -1.06 -25.54
N ASP A 44 3.22 -2.17 -26.16
CA ASP A 44 2.63 -2.71 -27.37
C ASP A 44 1.41 -3.59 -27.09
N ASP A 45 1.35 -4.23 -25.91
CA ASP A 45 0.24 -5.06 -25.44
C ASP A 45 -0.59 -4.26 -24.40
N PRO A 46 -1.59 -3.46 -24.84
CA PRO A 46 -2.32 -2.56 -23.98
C PRO A 46 -3.29 -3.30 -23.05
N TYR A 47 -3.56 -2.70 -21.90
CA TYR A 47 -4.61 -3.13 -20.98
C TYR A 47 -6.00 -2.72 -21.49
N GLU A 48 -6.97 -3.62 -21.36
CA GLU A 48 -8.39 -3.32 -21.46
C GLU A 48 -8.97 -3.23 -20.04
N ILE A 49 -9.47 -2.05 -19.68
CA ILE A 49 -10.04 -1.82 -18.35
C ILE A 49 -11.57 -1.96 -18.43
N VAL A 50 -12.14 -2.82 -17.58
CA VAL A 50 -13.59 -3.03 -17.50
C VAL A 50 -14.03 -2.74 -16.07
N VAL A 51 -14.80 -1.68 -15.90
CA VAL A 51 -15.47 -1.38 -14.62
C VAL A 51 -16.79 -2.14 -14.59
N MET A 52 -17.01 -2.94 -13.56
CA MET A 52 -18.19 -3.80 -13.46
C MET A 52 -18.79 -3.80 -12.05
N SER A 53 -20.08 -4.00 -11.97
CA SER A 53 -20.81 -4.27 -10.73
C SER A 53 -21.44 -5.66 -10.79
N ALA A 54 -21.99 -6.13 -9.69
CA ALA A 54 -22.66 -7.43 -9.67
C ALA A 54 -23.78 -7.54 -10.71
N THR A 55 -24.57 -6.48 -10.87
CA THR A 55 -25.77 -6.42 -11.73
C THR A 55 -25.56 -5.68 -13.05
N GLY A 56 -24.44 -4.99 -13.26
CA GLY A 56 -24.26 -4.05 -14.36
C GLY A 56 -24.92 -2.68 -14.15
N GLN A 57 -25.54 -2.48 -13.00
CA GLN A 57 -26.09 -1.16 -12.64
C GLN A 57 -24.97 -0.22 -12.19
N ASN A 58 -25.14 1.08 -12.50
CA ASN A 58 -24.27 2.12 -11.98
C ASN A 58 -24.29 2.14 -10.44
N VAL A 59 -23.17 2.50 -9.83
CA VAL A 59 -23.03 2.53 -8.38
C VAL A 59 -22.80 3.94 -7.85
N ASN A 60 -23.24 4.21 -6.62
CA ASN A 60 -22.94 5.45 -5.94
C ASN A 60 -21.61 5.29 -5.19
N THR A 61 -20.73 6.27 -5.33
CA THR A 61 -19.41 6.23 -4.70
C THR A 61 -19.42 6.89 -3.32
N SER A 62 -18.33 6.73 -2.57
CA SER A 62 -18.12 7.34 -1.25
C SER A 62 -18.23 8.87 -1.22
N ILE A 63 -18.08 9.53 -2.38
CA ILE A 63 -18.19 10.99 -2.49
C ILE A 63 -19.53 11.45 -3.09
N GLY A 64 -20.50 10.52 -3.26
CA GLY A 64 -21.82 10.82 -3.79
C GLY A 64 -21.90 10.97 -5.31
N VAL A 65 -20.82 10.72 -6.05
CA VAL A 65 -20.83 10.69 -7.51
C VAL A 65 -21.27 9.30 -7.97
N GLN A 66 -22.13 9.25 -8.99
CA GLN A 66 -22.48 7.99 -9.63
C GLN A 66 -21.38 7.56 -10.61
N LEU A 67 -20.90 6.34 -10.46
CA LEU A 67 -19.93 5.71 -11.35
C LEU A 67 -20.66 4.81 -12.34
N THR A 68 -20.44 5.08 -13.62
CA THR A 68 -20.96 4.23 -14.72
C THR A 68 -20.13 2.95 -14.81
N VAL A 69 -20.79 1.82 -15.02
CA VAL A 69 -20.15 0.52 -15.23
C VAL A 69 -20.30 0.05 -16.66
N ASN A 70 -19.36 -0.77 -17.12
CA ASN A 70 -19.33 -1.29 -18.49
C ASN A 70 -20.19 -2.56 -18.65
N ALA A 71 -20.29 -3.37 -17.58
CA ALA A 71 -20.95 -4.67 -17.64
C ALA A 71 -21.38 -5.18 -16.24
N ALA A 72 -22.27 -6.17 -16.24
CA ALA A 72 -22.45 -7.04 -15.09
C ALA A 72 -21.26 -7.99 -14.97
N SER A 73 -20.83 -8.30 -13.73
CA SER A 73 -19.69 -9.18 -13.48
C SER A 73 -19.85 -10.57 -14.11
N GLY A 74 -21.09 -11.06 -14.18
CA GLY A 74 -21.44 -12.35 -14.81
C GLY A 74 -21.16 -12.38 -16.31
N ASP A 75 -21.34 -11.25 -17.00
CA ASP A 75 -21.26 -11.11 -18.46
C ASP A 75 -19.92 -10.58 -18.93
N ALA A 76 -19.06 -10.15 -18.03
CA ALA A 76 -17.82 -9.43 -18.36
C ALA A 76 -16.69 -10.32 -18.92
N GLY A 77 -16.83 -11.66 -18.87
CA GLY A 77 -15.80 -12.60 -19.35
C GLY A 77 -14.66 -12.82 -18.36
N ASP A 78 -13.53 -13.35 -18.84
CA ASP A 78 -12.36 -13.66 -18.05
C ASP A 78 -11.42 -12.45 -17.96
N PHE A 79 -10.57 -12.39 -16.90
CA PHE A 79 -9.65 -11.31 -16.65
C PHE A 79 -8.27 -11.85 -16.25
N ASP A 80 -7.21 -11.15 -16.67
CA ASP A 80 -5.86 -11.38 -16.15
C ASP A 80 -5.75 -10.89 -14.71
N THR A 81 -6.42 -9.77 -14.41
CA THR A 81 -6.43 -9.21 -13.06
C THR A 81 -7.83 -8.69 -12.71
N VAL A 82 -8.31 -9.01 -11.51
CA VAL A 82 -9.51 -8.38 -10.93
C VAL A 82 -9.13 -7.60 -9.68
N ILE A 83 -9.56 -6.35 -9.62
CA ILE A 83 -9.38 -5.43 -8.49
C ILE A 83 -10.71 -5.32 -7.75
N VAL A 84 -10.67 -5.57 -6.45
CA VAL A 84 -11.79 -5.40 -5.51
C VAL A 84 -11.46 -4.23 -4.58
N PRO A 85 -11.98 -3.02 -4.87
CA PRO A 85 -11.79 -1.83 -4.04
C PRO A 85 -12.47 -1.95 -2.68
N GLY A 86 -12.13 -1.03 -1.77
CA GLY A 86 -12.78 -0.92 -0.48
C GLY A 86 -13.87 0.15 -0.42
N SER A 87 -14.35 0.35 0.81
CA SER A 87 -15.31 1.38 1.20
C SER A 87 -14.89 2.00 2.54
N GLU A 88 -15.36 3.20 2.83
CA GLU A 88 -15.24 3.80 4.17
C GLU A 88 -16.29 3.25 5.15
N GLN A 89 -17.30 2.58 4.62
CA GLN A 89 -18.35 1.94 5.40
C GLN A 89 -17.81 0.70 6.15
N ASP A 90 -18.53 0.29 7.17
CA ASP A 90 -18.27 -0.99 7.84
C ASP A 90 -18.32 -2.12 6.80
N PRO A 91 -17.35 -3.03 6.77
CA PRO A 91 -17.34 -4.15 5.81
C PRO A 91 -18.65 -4.95 5.75
N ARG A 92 -19.37 -5.04 6.85
CA ARG A 92 -20.68 -5.74 6.92
C ARG A 92 -21.77 -5.07 6.10
N VAL A 93 -21.62 -3.80 5.73
CA VAL A 93 -22.62 -3.06 4.96
C VAL A 93 -22.50 -3.36 3.47
N PHE A 94 -21.27 -3.39 2.94
CA PHE A 94 -21.06 -3.60 1.50
C PHE A 94 -20.79 -5.07 1.13
N LEU A 95 -20.45 -5.92 2.10
CA LEU A 95 -20.30 -7.37 1.90
C LEU A 95 -21.68 -8.03 1.89
N THR A 96 -22.44 -7.79 0.84
CA THR A 96 -23.73 -8.44 0.61
C THR A 96 -23.55 -9.80 -0.05
N ASP A 97 -24.57 -10.67 0.00
CA ASP A 97 -24.55 -11.97 -0.70
C ASP A 97 -24.30 -11.78 -2.20
N GLU A 98 -24.86 -10.74 -2.79
CA GLU A 98 -24.69 -10.39 -4.20
C GLU A 98 -23.21 -10.07 -4.52
N VAL A 99 -22.56 -9.23 -3.73
CA VAL A 99 -21.13 -8.92 -3.85
C VAL A 99 -20.28 -10.18 -3.66
N ALA A 100 -20.58 -10.97 -2.65
CA ALA A 100 -19.86 -12.22 -2.36
C ALA A 100 -19.95 -13.24 -3.50
N VAL A 101 -21.13 -13.44 -4.06
CA VAL A 101 -21.36 -14.34 -5.22
C VAL A 101 -20.61 -13.83 -6.44
N ALA A 102 -20.72 -12.54 -6.76
CA ALA A 102 -20.06 -11.94 -7.91
C ALA A 102 -18.52 -12.06 -7.83
N VAL A 103 -17.93 -11.69 -6.69
CA VAL A 103 -16.46 -11.78 -6.51
C VAL A 103 -15.97 -13.23 -6.50
N ARG A 104 -16.74 -14.17 -5.94
CA ARG A 104 -16.39 -15.60 -6.01
C ARG A 104 -16.34 -16.12 -7.45
N GLN A 105 -17.31 -15.73 -8.28
CA GLN A 105 -17.33 -16.10 -9.69
C GLN A 105 -16.16 -15.49 -10.46
N LEU A 106 -15.84 -14.21 -10.21
CA LEU A 106 -14.68 -13.54 -10.81
C LEU A 106 -13.37 -14.22 -10.39
N ALA A 107 -13.20 -14.53 -9.10
CA ALA A 107 -12.00 -15.17 -8.58
C ALA A 107 -11.72 -16.54 -9.22
N SER A 108 -12.77 -17.30 -9.62
CA SER A 108 -12.62 -18.62 -10.25
C SER A 108 -12.12 -18.57 -11.70
N ARG A 109 -12.08 -17.37 -12.32
CA ARG A 109 -11.70 -17.17 -13.73
C ARG A 109 -10.75 -15.98 -13.91
N THR A 110 -9.94 -15.70 -12.89
CA THR A 110 -8.98 -14.59 -12.85
C THR A 110 -7.63 -15.14 -12.43
N GLU A 111 -6.58 -14.74 -13.14
CA GLU A 111 -5.21 -15.16 -12.81
C GLU A 111 -4.68 -14.44 -11.56
N ARG A 112 -4.96 -13.13 -11.42
CA ARG A 112 -4.51 -12.31 -10.30
C ARG A 112 -5.69 -11.61 -9.63
N LEU A 113 -5.81 -11.77 -8.33
CA LEU A 113 -6.88 -11.13 -7.54
C LEU A 113 -6.27 -10.09 -6.59
N VAL A 114 -6.73 -8.86 -6.72
CA VAL A 114 -6.22 -7.71 -5.98
C VAL A 114 -7.31 -7.15 -5.08
N SER A 115 -7.05 -7.04 -3.79
CA SER A 115 -7.90 -6.29 -2.87
C SER A 115 -7.24 -4.96 -2.50
N ILE A 116 -8.04 -3.90 -2.44
CA ILE A 116 -7.59 -2.57 -2.05
C ILE A 116 -8.38 -2.11 -0.83
N CYS A 117 -7.69 -1.61 0.20
CA CYS A 117 -8.32 -1.10 1.42
C CYS A 117 -9.18 -2.19 2.10
N SER A 118 -10.41 -1.86 2.48
CA SER A 118 -11.37 -2.80 3.07
C SER A 118 -11.92 -3.84 2.07
N GLY A 119 -11.56 -3.79 0.78
CA GLY A 119 -11.83 -4.88 -0.16
C GLY A 119 -11.25 -6.23 0.25
N ALA A 120 -10.21 -6.22 1.11
CA ALA A 120 -9.65 -7.43 1.73
C ALA A 120 -10.69 -8.23 2.52
N PHE A 121 -11.71 -7.59 3.10
CA PHE A 121 -12.79 -8.29 3.81
C PHE A 121 -13.67 -9.12 2.90
N VAL A 122 -13.86 -8.70 1.64
CA VAL A 122 -14.59 -9.50 0.65
C VAL A 122 -13.83 -10.80 0.38
N LEU A 123 -12.52 -10.70 0.12
CA LEU A 123 -11.69 -11.88 -0.15
C LEU A 123 -11.56 -12.78 1.08
N ALA A 124 -11.46 -12.20 2.27
CA ALA A 124 -11.40 -12.92 3.54
C ALA A 124 -12.70 -13.71 3.81
N ALA A 125 -13.86 -13.08 3.62
CA ALA A 125 -15.16 -13.72 3.81
C ALA A 125 -15.41 -14.87 2.83
N LEU A 126 -14.76 -14.85 1.67
CA LEU A 126 -14.79 -15.92 0.68
C LEU A 126 -13.77 -17.05 0.95
N GLY A 127 -12.92 -16.92 1.99
CA GLY A 127 -11.84 -17.85 2.31
C GLY A 127 -10.64 -17.79 1.36
N ILE A 128 -10.61 -16.81 0.46
CA ILE A 128 -9.53 -16.67 -0.57
C ILE A 128 -8.19 -16.29 0.07
N LEU A 129 -8.22 -15.60 1.22
CA LEU A 129 -7.04 -15.19 1.97
C LEU A 129 -6.63 -16.20 3.05
N ASP A 130 -7.32 -17.31 3.25
CA ASP A 130 -7.00 -18.29 4.27
C ASP A 130 -5.60 -18.90 4.04
N GLY A 131 -4.79 -18.90 5.08
CA GLY A 131 -3.39 -19.35 5.04
C GLY A 131 -2.43 -18.40 4.33
N LYS A 132 -2.89 -17.29 3.80
CA LYS A 132 -2.07 -16.30 3.07
C LYS A 132 -1.69 -15.12 3.96
N ARG A 133 -0.63 -14.40 3.56
CA ARG A 133 -0.28 -13.08 4.07
C ARG A 133 -1.12 -12.04 3.35
N ALA A 134 -1.62 -11.05 4.09
CA ALA A 134 -2.40 -9.96 3.51
C ALA A 134 -2.29 -8.69 4.32
N THR A 135 -2.60 -7.55 3.71
CA THR A 135 -2.78 -6.28 4.39
C THR A 135 -4.14 -5.67 4.06
N THR A 136 -4.52 -4.66 4.81
CA THR A 136 -5.70 -3.84 4.58
C THR A 136 -5.41 -2.42 5.08
N HIS A 137 -6.38 -1.53 4.95
CA HIS A 137 -6.25 -0.18 5.49
C HIS A 137 -6.01 -0.22 7.01
N TRP A 138 -5.07 0.57 7.50
CA TRP A 138 -4.62 0.59 8.90
C TRP A 138 -5.75 0.60 9.92
N LYS A 139 -6.84 1.31 9.60
CA LYS A 139 -8.03 1.42 10.45
C LYS A 139 -8.70 0.05 10.71
N PHE A 140 -8.56 -0.87 9.77
CA PHE A 140 -9.24 -2.17 9.76
C PHE A 140 -8.33 -3.36 10.03
N VAL A 141 -7.01 -3.16 10.16
CA VAL A 141 -6.01 -4.23 10.39
C VAL A 141 -6.39 -5.10 11.59
N GLY A 142 -6.68 -4.49 12.74
CA GLY A 142 -7.05 -5.22 13.96
C GLY A 142 -8.36 -5.98 13.82
N GLU A 143 -9.32 -5.45 13.07
CA GLU A 143 -10.60 -6.12 12.81
C GLU A 143 -10.43 -7.29 11.86
N LEU A 144 -9.66 -7.15 10.79
CA LEU A 144 -9.37 -8.23 9.85
C LEU A 144 -8.68 -9.41 10.55
N ALA A 145 -7.63 -9.14 11.34
CA ALA A 145 -6.92 -10.17 12.10
C ALA A 145 -7.81 -10.89 13.11
N ARG A 146 -8.72 -10.16 13.75
CA ARG A 146 -9.64 -10.72 14.75
C ARG A 146 -10.74 -11.58 14.12
N LEU A 147 -11.31 -11.15 13.00
CA LEU A 147 -12.43 -11.84 12.34
C LEU A 147 -11.97 -13.03 11.49
N TYR A 148 -10.77 -12.96 10.94
CA TYR A 148 -10.23 -13.96 10.02
C TYR A 148 -8.85 -14.45 10.49
N PRO A 149 -8.78 -15.24 11.59
CA PRO A 149 -7.51 -15.65 12.21
C PRO A 149 -6.68 -16.60 11.34
N ALA A 150 -7.23 -17.14 10.26
CA ALA A 150 -6.49 -17.93 9.27
C ALA A 150 -5.57 -17.07 8.38
N ILE A 151 -5.73 -15.73 8.40
CA ILE A 151 -4.93 -14.80 7.60
C ILE A 151 -3.75 -14.29 8.43
N THR A 152 -2.56 -14.30 7.85
CA THR A 152 -1.40 -13.60 8.43
C THR A 152 -1.44 -12.13 8.03
N VAL A 153 -2.04 -11.28 8.87
CA VAL A 153 -2.17 -9.86 8.56
C VAL A 153 -0.87 -9.12 8.81
N GLU A 154 -0.39 -8.40 7.79
CA GLU A 154 0.78 -7.51 7.86
C GLU A 154 0.32 -6.05 8.08
N PRO A 155 0.37 -5.54 9.30
CA PRO A 155 -0.29 -4.29 9.68
C PRO A 155 0.33 -3.04 9.06
N ASP A 156 1.64 -3.06 8.79
CA ASP A 156 2.39 -1.90 8.33
C ASP A 156 2.63 -1.89 6.82
N SER A 157 2.41 -3.03 6.14
CA SER A 157 2.69 -3.12 4.70
C SER A 157 1.74 -2.26 3.87
N ILE A 158 2.28 -1.53 2.90
CA ILE A 158 1.50 -0.77 1.91
C ILE A 158 0.74 -1.73 1.01
N PHE A 159 1.42 -2.78 0.55
CA PHE A 159 0.80 -3.91 -0.14
C PHE A 159 1.58 -5.20 0.14
N VAL A 160 0.89 -6.31 -0.01
CA VAL A 160 1.41 -7.67 0.17
C VAL A 160 1.04 -8.47 -1.07
N ARG A 161 2.00 -9.25 -1.58
CA ARG A 161 1.77 -10.31 -2.56
C ARG A 161 1.93 -11.66 -1.88
N ASP A 162 1.00 -12.56 -2.13
CA ASP A 162 1.08 -13.97 -1.72
C ASP A 162 0.49 -14.86 -2.83
N GLY A 163 1.38 -15.45 -3.63
CA GLY A 163 1.02 -16.19 -4.83
C GLY A 163 0.36 -15.29 -5.89
N ASP A 164 -0.86 -15.65 -6.23
CA ASP A 164 -1.75 -14.98 -7.19
C ASP A 164 -2.65 -13.90 -6.55
N THR A 165 -2.55 -13.73 -5.25
CA THR A 165 -3.37 -12.82 -4.47
C THR A 165 -2.55 -11.63 -4.00
N TYR A 166 -3.11 -10.45 -4.18
CA TYR A 166 -2.49 -9.19 -3.82
C TYR A 166 -3.43 -8.41 -2.90
N SER A 167 -2.89 -7.74 -1.91
CA SER A 167 -3.67 -6.89 -1.00
C SER A 167 -2.95 -5.58 -0.74
N SER A 168 -3.67 -4.48 -0.70
CA SER A 168 -3.14 -3.13 -0.52
C SER A 168 -3.85 -2.39 0.60
N ALA A 169 -3.11 -1.51 1.26
CA ALA A 169 -3.62 -0.59 2.28
C ALA A 169 -4.68 0.40 1.79
N GLY A 170 -4.81 0.56 0.48
CA GLY A 170 -5.83 1.41 -0.13
C GLY A 170 -5.40 2.85 -0.37
N VAL A 171 -6.30 3.63 -0.94
CA VAL A 171 -6.11 5.02 -1.33
C VAL A 171 -4.88 5.14 -2.26
N ALA A 172 -3.86 5.91 -1.89
CA ALA A 172 -2.65 6.06 -2.69
C ALA A 172 -1.87 4.73 -2.86
N ALA A 173 -1.97 3.79 -1.91
CA ALA A 173 -1.33 2.48 -2.03
C ALA A 173 -1.95 1.58 -3.13
N GLY A 174 -3.17 1.89 -3.58
CA GLY A 174 -3.76 1.28 -4.78
C GLY A 174 -2.99 1.62 -6.06
N ILE A 175 -2.42 2.82 -6.14
CA ILE A 175 -1.53 3.23 -7.24
C ILE A 175 -0.21 2.46 -7.16
N ASP A 176 0.39 2.33 -5.96
CA ASP A 176 1.66 1.62 -5.78
C ASP A 176 1.57 0.14 -6.22
N ILE A 177 0.51 -0.56 -5.81
CA ILE A 177 0.31 -1.96 -6.19
C ILE A 177 0.06 -2.10 -7.71
N SER A 178 -0.65 -1.16 -8.32
CA SER A 178 -0.87 -1.17 -9.77
C SER A 178 0.42 -0.91 -10.55
N LEU A 179 1.28 -0.01 -10.08
CA LEU A 179 2.61 0.18 -10.65
C LEU A 179 3.48 -1.08 -10.50
N ALA A 180 3.37 -1.80 -9.38
CA ALA A 180 4.06 -3.08 -9.20
C ALA A 180 3.55 -4.15 -10.18
N LEU A 181 2.25 -4.18 -10.48
CA LEU A 181 1.69 -5.07 -11.49
C LEU A 181 2.13 -4.69 -12.90
N VAL A 182 2.21 -3.41 -13.23
CA VAL A 182 2.79 -2.94 -14.50
C VAL A 182 4.27 -3.32 -14.60
N GLU A 183 5.02 -3.24 -13.49
CA GLU A 183 6.42 -3.70 -13.43
C GLU A 183 6.54 -5.20 -13.70
N GLU A 184 5.65 -6.02 -13.13
CA GLU A 184 5.63 -7.47 -13.39
C GLU A 184 5.29 -7.79 -14.84
N ASP A 185 4.38 -7.03 -15.46
CA ASP A 185 3.90 -7.29 -16.81
C ASP A 185 4.83 -6.76 -17.91
N HIS A 186 5.44 -5.59 -17.70
CA HIS A 186 6.16 -4.83 -18.74
C HIS A 186 7.57 -4.37 -18.30
N GLY A 187 7.97 -4.69 -17.08
CA GLY A 187 9.28 -4.35 -16.54
C GLY A 187 9.37 -2.97 -15.87
N ALA A 188 10.46 -2.79 -15.11
CA ALA A 188 10.66 -1.63 -14.24
C ALA A 188 10.74 -0.29 -14.99
N ASP A 189 11.22 -0.27 -16.24
CA ASP A 189 11.33 0.95 -17.03
C ASP A 189 9.96 1.51 -17.40
N VAL A 190 9.01 0.65 -17.79
CA VAL A 190 7.64 1.05 -18.10
C VAL A 190 6.94 1.56 -16.83
N ALA A 191 7.02 0.81 -15.72
CA ALA A 191 6.42 1.24 -14.47
C ALA A 191 6.95 2.60 -14.00
N ARG A 192 8.25 2.85 -14.17
CA ARG A 192 8.89 4.14 -13.84
C ARG A 192 8.38 5.28 -14.71
N ILE A 193 8.23 5.08 -16.02
CA ILE A 193 7.70 6.10 -16.94
C ILE A 193 6.25 6.41 -16.59
N VAL A 194 5.43 5.37 -16.33
CA VAL A 194 4.03 5.54 -15.90
C VAL A 194 3.94 6.32 -14.60
N ALA A 195 4.74 5.98 -13.58
CA ALA A 195 4.77 6.72 -12.32
C ALA A 195 5.16 8.20 -12.54
N GLN A 196 6.12 8.46 -13.42
CA GLN A 196 6.57 9.82 -13.76
C GLN A 196 5.49 10.60 -14.49
N SER A 197 4.78 9.99 -15.44
CA SER A 197 3.67 10.61 -16.17
C SER A 197 2.50 10.97 -15.25
N LEU A 198 2.19 10.11 -14.30
CA LEU A 198 1.15 10.36 -13.28
C LEU A 198 1.62 11.30 -12.16
N LEU A 199 2.84 11.84 -12.22
CA LEU A 199 3.46 12.66 -11.16
C LEU A 199 3.45 11.95 -9.79
N VAL A 200 3.40 10.64 -9.78
CA VAL A 200 3.59 9.83 -8.57
C VAL A 200 5.06 9.87 -8.23
N TYR A 201 5.42 10.66 -7.22
CA TYR A 201 6.80 10.99 -6.87
C TYR A 201 7.67 9.76 -6.61
N MET A 202 7.05 8.65 -6.22
CA MET A 202 7.76 7.41 -5.93
C MET A 202 6.87 6.17 -5.92
N GLN A 203 7.34 5.12 -6.57
CA GLN A 203 6.84 3.77 -6.36
C GLN A 203 7.32 3.29 -4.98
N ARG A 204 6.40 3.24 -4.01
CA ARG A 204 6.68 2.71 -2.68
C ARG A 204 6.76 1.19 -2.74
N SER A 205 7.73 0.59 -2.03
CA SER A 205 7.79 -0.88 -1.91
C SER A 205 6.68 -1.39 -0.98
N GLY A 206 6.12 -2.56 -1.27
CA GLY A 206 5.03 -3.15 -0.50
C GLY A 206 5.30 -3.26 1.02
N GLY A 207 6.52 -3.55 1.43
CA GLY A 207 6.92 -3.62 2.83
C GLY A 207 7.16 -2.27 3.52
N GLN A 208 6.89 -1.14 2.86
CA GLN A 208 6.98 0.18 3.48
C GLN A 208 5.79 0.41 4.41
N SER A 209 6.00 1.10 5.54
CA SER A 209 4.92 1.40 6.48
C SER A 209 3.84 2.29 5.85
N GLN A 210 2.56 1.98 6.10
CA GLN A 210 1.40 2.73 5.64
C GLN A 210 1.45 4.19 6.09
N PHE A 211 2.09 4.46 7.21
CA PHE A 211 2.28 5.78 7.76
C PHE A 211 3.73 6.03 8.16
N SER A 212 4.14 7.29 8.01
CA SER A 212 5.19 7.84 8.83
C SER A 212 4.77 7.69 10.31
N SER A 213 5.65 7.15 11.15
CA SER A 213 5.38 6.99 12.60
C SER A 213 4.98 8.29 13.27
N SER A 214 5.36 9.43 12.69
CA SER A 214 4.97 10.77 13.13
C SER A 214 3.49 11.09 12.91
N LEU A 215 2.80 10.39 11.98
CA LEU A 215 1.37 10.55 11.67
C LEU A 215 0.52 9.45 12.31
N SER A 216 1.12 8.31 12.67
CA SER A 216 0.40 7.09 13.10
C SER A 216 0.05 7.06 14.58
N ALA A 217 0.70 7.86 15.41
CA ALA A 217 0.39 7.87 16.84
C ALA A 217 -0.96 8.56 17.06
N PRO A 218 -1.99 7.84 17.57
CA PRO A 218 -3.18 8.50 18.04
C PRO A 218 -2.77 9.62 19.01
N VAL A 219 -3.41 10.78 18.91
CA VAL A 219 -3.19 11.84 19.89
C VAL A 219 -3.66 11.28 21.24
N SER A 220 -2.72 10.77 22.03
CA SER A 220 -3.04 10.20 23.34
C SER A 220 -3.80 11.23 24.16
N LYS A 221 -4.84 10.79 24.85
CA LYS A 221 -5.56 11.62 25.84
C LYS A 221 -4.72 11.85 27.08
N ASN A 222 -3.69 11.03 27.31
CA ASN A 222 -2.76 11.14 28.43
C ASN A 222 -1.75 12.27 28.18
N LEU A 223 -1.81 13.32 28.99
CA LEU A 223 -0.94 14.49 28.88
C LEU A 223 0.55 14.16 28.98
N ILE A 224 0.91 13.13 29.77
CA ILE A 224 2.31 12.70 29.92
C ILE A 224 2.79 12.11 28.60
N VAL A 225 2.04 11.19 28.02
CA VAL A 225 2.39 10.55 26.72
C VAL A 225 2.49 11.60 25.62
N ARG A 226 1.58 12.56 25.58
CA ARG A 226 1.65 13.68 24.60
C ARG A 226 2.94 14.48 24.75
N ARG A 227 3.30 14.90 25.96
CA ARG A 227 4.55 15.63 26.21
C ARG A 227 5.78 14.82 25.79
N LEU A 228 5.78 13.53 26.09
CA LEU A 228 6.89 12.66 25.74
C LEU A 228 7.01 12.44 24.23
N THR A 229 5.90 12.27 23.52
CA THR A 229 5.93 12.15 22.05
C THR A 229 6.36 13.46 21.39
N GLU A 230 6.01 14.62 21.94
CA GLU A 230 6.53 15.93 21.50
C GLU A 230 8.03 16.06 21.77
N ALA A 231 8.51 15.63 22.95
CA ALA A 231 9.96 15.63 23.28
C ALA A 231 10.76 14.74 22.31
N ILE A 232 10.26 13.54 22.00
CA ILE A 232 10.90 12.63 21.01
C ILE A 232 10.92 13.27 19.60
N ARG A 233 9.88 13.99 19.21
CA ARG A 233 9.83 14.68 17.92
C ARG A 233 10.80 15.85 17.85
N SER A 234 10.97 16.57 18.96
CA SER A 234 11.91 17.71 19.06
C SER A 234 13.36 17.25 19.09
N ASP A 235 13.63 16.13 19.75
CA ASP A 235 14.96 15.51 19.83
C ASP A 235 14.84 13.99 19.64
N PRO A 236 15.01 13.50 18.41
CA PRO A 236 14.98 12.05 18.15
C PRO A 236 16.15 11.29 18.76
N SER A 237 17.19 11.95 19.27
CA SER A 237 18.33 11.29 19.91
C SER A 237 18.05 10.84 21.34
N VAL A 238 16.94 11.32 21.94
CA VAL A 238 16.53 11.02 23.31
C VAL A 238 16.44 9.52 23.56
N THR A 239 16.89 9.09 24.74
CA THR A 239 16.82 7.70 25.18
C THR A 239 15.57 7.41 26.02
N THR A 240 15.21 6.14 26.14
CA THR A 240 14.09 5.73 27.00
C THR A 240 14.32 6.10 28.47
N THR A 241 15.58 6.13 28.94
CA THR A 241 15.93 6.52 30.30
C THR A 241 15.68 8.01 30.54
N GLU A 242 16.15 8.85 29.63
CA GLU A 242 15.93 10.32 29.69
C GLU A 242 14.43 10.64 29.62
N LEU A 243 13.66 9.93 28.80
CA LEU A 243 12.20 10.10 28.78
C LEU A 243 11.54 9.73 30.10
N ALA A 244 12.01 8.69 30.78
CA ALA A 244 11.49 8.29 32.07
C ALA A 244 11.81 9.35 33.14
N GLU A 245 13.00 9.95 33.08
CA GLU A 245 13.41 11.07 33.94
C GLU A 245 12.54 12.31 33.70
N VAL A 246 12.35 12.71 32.44
CA VAL A 246 11.50 13.85 32.06
C VAL A 246 10.06 13.67 32.56
N ALA A 247 9.55 12.44 32.51
CA ALA A 247 8.22 12.12 33.02
C ALA A 247 8.15 11.88 34.54
N ASN A 248 9.29 11.85 35.22
CA ASN A 248 9.42 11.48 36.62
C ASN A 248 8.75 10.12 36.94
N VAL A 249 9.00 9.12 36.10
CA VAL A 249 8.48 7.76 36.27
C VAL A 249 9.59 6.73 36.06
N SER A 250 9.35 5.49 36.50
CA SER A 250 10.28 4.41 36.17
C SER A 250 10.15 3.99 34.69
N VAL A 251 11.23 3.46 34.10
CA VAL A 251 11.22 2.92 32.72
C VAL A 251 10.13 1.85 32.54
N ARG A 252 9.87 1.04 33.59
CA ARG A 252 8.78 0.04 33.56
C ARG A 252 7.40 0.70 33.43
N HIS A 253 7.18 1.78 34.18
CA HIS A 253 5.93 2.54 34.11
C HIS A 253 5.77 3.23 32.76
N LEU A 254 6.86 3.82 32.24
CA LEU A 254 6.90 4.43 30.90
C LEU A 254 6.52 3.42 29.79
N ASN A 255 7.10 2.20 29.84
CA ASN A 255 6.75 1.13 28.90
C ASN A 255 5.26 0.75 28.97
N ARG A 256 4.67 0.70 30.17
CA ARG A 256 3.27 0.41 30.37
C ARG A 256 2.40 1.50 29.78
N LEU A 257 2.70 2.77 30.06
CA LEU A 257 1.97 3.93 29.50
C LEU A 257 1.96 3.96 27.97
N PHE A 258 3.12 3.73 27.36
CA PHE A 258 3.22 3.69 25.90
C PHE A 258 2.44 2.52 25.29
N ARG A 259 2.46 1.34 25.93
CA ARG A 259 1.67 0.20 25.46
C ARG A 259 0.17 0.42 25.58
N GLU A 260 -0.28 1.00 26.70
CA GLU A 260 -1.71 1.29 26.96
C GLU A 260 -2.24 2.35 26.01
N GLU A 261 -1.47 3.41 25.73
CA GLU A 261 -1.92 4.59 25.00
C GLU A 261 -1.62 4.55 23.49
N LEU A 262 -0.49 3.91 23.10
CA LEU A 262 0.04 3.92 21.74
C LEU A 262 0.23 2.52 21.14
N ASN A 263 -0.11 1.47 21.88
CA ASN A 263 0.11 0.06 21.52
C ASN A 263 1.57 -0.23 21.06
N SER A 264 2.53 0.49 21.62
CA SER A 264 3.96 0.43 21.25
C SER A 264 4.80 0.65 22.49
N SER A 265 6.06 0.21 22.49
CA SER A 265 7.03 0.61 23.51
C SER A 265 7.65 1.98 23.17
N PRO A 266 8.23 2.71 24.17
CA PRO A 266 8.97 3.95 23.90
C PRO A 266 10.11 3.75 22.90
N LEU A 267 10.84 2.65 22.99
CA LEU A 267 11.95 2.33 22.09
C LEU A 267 11.47 2.09 20.65
N GLU A 268 10.38 1.34 20.48
CA GLU A 268 9.78 1.12 19.15
C GLU A 268 9.32 2.43 18.55
N TYR A 269 8.67 3.29 19.33
CA TYR A 269 8.22 4.62 18.88
C TYR A 269 9.39 5.51 18.45
N ILE A 270 10.44 5.60 19.30
CA ILE A 270 11.66 6.37 18.98
C ILE A 270 12.31 5.83 17.69
N THR A 271 12.49 4.50 17.62
CA THR A 271 13.14 3.87 16.46
C THR A 271 12.35 4.08 15.18
N ALA A 272 11.02 4.04 15.24
CA ALA A 272 10.17 4.30 14.12
C ALA A 272 10.29 5.77 13.64
N LEU A 273 10.26 6.73 14.55
CA LEU A 273 10.45 8.15 14.22
C LEU A 273 11.84 8.44 13.61
N ARG A 274 12.90 7.87 14.22
CA ARG A 274 14.26 7.97 13.66
C ARG A 274 14.34 7.44 12.24
N PHE A 275 13.69 6.32 11.99
CA PHE A 275 13.67 5.70 10.68
C PHE A 275 13.00 6.59 9.63
N ASP A 276 11.87 7.21 9.96
CA ASP A 276 11.17 8.14 9.08
C ASP A 276 12.00 9.40 8.76
N ILE A 277 12.71 9.92 9.76
CA ILE A 277 13.62 11.06 9.56
C ILE A 277 14.77 10.64 8.65
N ALA A 278 15.37 9.45 8.87
CA ALA A 278 16.47 8.94 8.05
C ALA A 278 16.06 8.76 6.59
N ILE A 279 14.86 8.23 6.35
CA ILE A 279 14.27 8.11 5.00
C ILE A 279 14.25 9.48 4.33
N ARG A 280 13.63 10.50 4.95
CA ARG A 280 13.56 11.85 4.39
C ARG A 280 14.94 12.46 4.12
N CYS A 281 15.90 12.24 5.03
CA CYS A 281 17.27 12.70 4.80
C CYS A 281 17.91 12.06 3.57
N LEU A 282 17.72 10.75 3.38
CA LEU A 282 18.24 10.03 2.22
C LEU A 282 17.58 10.48 0.91
N GLU A 283 16.27 10.71 0.94
CA GLU A 283 15.48 11.22 -0.19
C GLU A 283 15.91 12.62 -0.62
N THR A 284 16.26 13.47 0.34
CA THR A 284 16.78 14.83 0.07
C THR A 284 18.28 14.88 -0.26
N GLY A 285 18.92 13.71 -0.45
CA GLY A 285 20.30 13.61 -0.93
C GLY A 285 21.38 13.55 0.16
N SER A 286 21.01 13.46 1.44
CA SER A 286 21.97 13.28 2.54
C SER A 286 22.73 11.98 2.39
N THR A 287 24.00 11.96 2.76
CA THR A 287 24.77 10.70 2.87
C THR A 287 24.20 9.82 3.98
N VAL A 288 24.48 8.51 3.93
CA VAL A 288 24.03 7.55 4.97
C VAL A 288 24.54 7.96 6.37
N ALA A 289 25.73 8.56 6.44
CA ALA A 289 26.29 9.06 7.70
C ALA A 289 25.50 10.25 8.24
N GLN A 290 25.24 11.24 7.38
CA GLN A 290 24.42 12.42 7.73
C GLN A 290 22.98 12.03 8.07
N ALA A 291 22.38 11.08 7.32
CA ALA A 291 21.04 10.59 7.61
C ALA A 291 20.97 9.88 8.98
N ALA A 292 22.00 9.13 9.38
CA ALA A 292 22.08 8.50 10.71
C ALA A 292 22.19 9.56 11.81
N GLU A 293 23.04 10.55 11.63
CA GLU A 293 23.25 11.65 12.59
C GLU A 293 21.98 12.50 12.76
N ASN A 294 21.41 13.00 11.65
CA ASN A 294 20.24 13.87 11.67
C ASN A 294 18.96 13.18 12.18
N SER A 295 18.92 11.86 12.10
CA SER A 295 17.77 11.07 12.57
C SER A 295 17.94 10.52 13.99
N GLY A 296 19.07 10.77 14.67
CA GLY A 296 19.33 10.32 16.03
C GLY A 296 19.72 8.84 16.14
N PHE A 297 20.10 8.16 15.05
CA PHE A 297 20.75 6.86 15.14
C PHE A 297 22.16 6.99 15.66
N SER A 298 22.56 6.09 16.57
CA SER A 298 23.89 6.11 17.19
C SER A 298 25.04 5.88 16.20
N SER A 299 24.78 5.33 15.03
CA SER A 299 25.78 5.11 13.98
C SER A 299 25.13 4.76 12.64
N PRO A 300 25.88 4.92 11.52
CA PRO A 300 25.44 4.42 10.21
C PRO A 300 25.16 2.92 10.18
N GLN A 301 25.86 2.14 11.03
CA GLN A 301 25.62 0.70 11.17
C GLN A 301 24.25 0.38 11.75
N THR A 302 23.84 1.15 12.77
CA THR A 302 22.51 1.00 13.39
C THR A 302 21.42 1.32 12.40
N LEU A 303 21.61 2.38 11.59
CA LEU A 303 20.71 2.73 10.49
C LEU A 303 20.62 1.61 9.44
N ARG A 304 21.77 1.05 9.00
CA ARG A 304 21.79 -0.07 8.05
C ARG A 304 21.04 -1.29 8.56
N ARG A 305 21.18 -1.61 9.84
CA ARG A 305 20.43 -2.72 10.47
C ARG A 305 18.94 -2.46 10.48
N ALA A 306 18.52 -1.24 10.81
CA ALA A 306 17.11 -0.83 10.78
C ALA A 306 16.52 -0.94 9.35
N PHE A 307 17.27 -0.52 8.32
CA PHE A 307 16.87 -0.67 6.92
C PHE A 307 16.75 -2.14 6.52
N GLY A 308 17.72 -2.97 6.86
CA GLY A 308 17.68 -4.41 6.58
C GLY A 308 16.49 -5.11 7.24
N GLN A 309 16.15 -4.73 8.49
CA GLN A 309 15.03 -5.32 9.21
C GLN A 309 13.66 -4.86 8.68
N ARG A 310 13.53 -3.59 8.28
CA ARG A 310 12.24 -3.01 7.89
C ARG A 310 11.95 -3.07 6.40
N LEU A 311 12.97 -2.93 5.55
CA LEU A 311 12.81 -2.84 4.09
C LEU A 311 13.54 -3.96 3.34
N GLY A 312 14.31 -4.81 4.02
CA GLY A 312 15.10 -5.86 3.37
C GLY A 312 16.25 -5.37 2.48
N ILE A 313 16.51 -4.05 2.45
CA ILE A 313 17.53 -3.41 1.59
C ILE A 313 18.45 -2.51 2.42
N SER A 314 19.60 -2.13 1.86
CA SER A 314 20.49 -1.17 2.50
C SER A 314 20.04 0.28 2.24
N PRO A 315 20.44 1.27 3.11
CA PRO A 315 20.19 2.68 2.87
C PRO A 315 20.75 3.19 1.54
N VAL A 316 21.88 2.63 1.08
CA VAL A 316 22.48 2.98 -0.21
C VAL A 316 21.61 2.48 -1.37
N GLN A 317 21.14 1.22 -1.31
CA GLN A 317 20.22 0.68 -2.31
C GLN A 317 18.89 1.46 -2.31
N TYR A 318 18.40 1.83 -1.14
CA TYR A 318 17.25 2.71 -1.02
C TYR A 318 17.51 4.03 -1.74
N GLN A 319 18.59 4.73 -1.42
CA GLN A 319 18.95 6.01 -2.02
C GLN A 319 19.18 5.91 -3.55
N GLN A 320 19.77 4.83 -4.04
CA GLN A 320 19.97 4.62 -5.48
C GLN A 320 18.65 4.50 -6.26
N ARG A 321 17.65 3.84 -5.69
CA ARG A 321 16.30 3.78 -6.28
C ARG A 321 15.66 5.17 -6.41
N PHE A 322 16.05 6.13 -5.56
CA PHE A 322 15.54 7.50 -5.56
C PHE A 322 16.41 8.48 -6.37
N ARG A 323 17.72 8.24 -6.45
CA ARG A 323 18.62 9.10 -7.24
C ARG A 323 18.43 8.97 -8.75
N SER A 324 17.90 7.88 -9.25
CA SER A 324 17.64 7.72 -10.69
C SER A 324 16.55 8.66 -11.22
N THR A 325 15.79 9.31 -10.34
CA THR A 325 14.77 10.32 -10.69
C THR A 325 15.24 11.76 -10.57
N ILE A 326 16.42 12.04 -9.99
CA ILE A 326 17.05 13.36 -9.99
C ILE A 326 18.26 13.27 -10.94
N GLY A 327 18.00 13.07 -12.23
CA GLY A 327 18.98 13.28 -13.29
C GLY A 327 19.18 14.77 -13.48
N THR A 328 20.36 15.28 -13.07
CA THR A 328 21.05 16.45 -13.60
C THR A 328 20.20 17.38 -14.48
N ALA A 329 19.50 18.32 -13.91
CA ALA A 329 19.31 19.61 -14.55
C ALA A 329 20.64 20.34 -14.39
N ASP A 330 21.53 20.19 -15.34
CA ASP A 330 22.69 21.06 -15.49
C ASP A 330 22.19 22.49 -15.69
N ILE A 331 22.57 23.30 -14.74
CA ILE A 331 22.57 24.76 -14.86
C ILE A 331 23.65 25.10 -15.89
N ALA A 332 23.25 25.54 -17.05
CA ALA A 332 24.06 26.32 -17.96
C ALA A 332 23.45 27.70 -18.07
#